data_dd731e208d36224aefb701e0848cf146
#
_entry.id   dd731e208d36224aefb701e0848cf146
#
_cell.length_a   1.000
_cell.length_b   1.000
_cell.length_c   1.000
_cell.angle_alpha   90.00
_cell.angle_beta   90.00
_cell.angle_gamma   90.00
#
_symmetry.space_group_name_H-M   'P 1'
#
loop_
_entity.id
_entity.type
_entity.pdbx_description
1 polymer ?
#
loop_
_entity_poly.entity_id
_entity_poly.type
_entity_poly.pdbx_seq_one_letter_code
_entity_poly.pdbx_strand_id
1 'polypeptide(L)'
;MKNKKLLSLKNKIFLSYVGLCFGLVLLFKNLDYIYYDILDPMLNPNVTDINANTPSRWGYFILNILIFVAFALAFYRLTTKAIKQESERRLQEQNLLYAAIAHDLKTPMTSVHGFAKALSDGKIRPDEQQEIFDIIYRKSNSMNDMVNTLFDYAKLGTDGYKPVLAEVDICSLVREVIAENYCDFEDHGIELDIDIPETAITINTDKTEMKRAVTNLIVNIYKHNPDGIRAKVSVADDNGKAVIRIADSGDSLPEGVDIFEPFVTENTARTVGHGTGLGLAVTKRVIERHGGKIYVETAAADYTKMFVIRL
;
A
#
# COMPACT_ATOMS: atom_id res chain seq x y z
N MET A 1 3.15 -3.69 0.63
CA MET A 1 1.92 -4.52 0.73
C MET A 1 1.60 -5.31 -0.53
N LYS A 2 1.61 -4.71 -1.73
CA LYS A 2 1.31 -5.40 -3.01
C LYS A 2 2.20 -6.64 -3.23
N ASN A 3 3.51 -6.54 -3.02
CA ASN A 3 4.46 -7.66 -3.13
C ASN A 3 4.24 -8.73 -2.04
N LYS A 4 3.88 -8.34 -0.83
CA LYS A 4 3.62 -9.29 0.28
C LYS A 4 2.33 -10.07 0.06
N LYS A 5 1.27 -9.39 -0.47
CA LYS A 5 0.00 -10.04 -0.84
C LYS A 5 0.15 -10.93 -2.09
N LEU A 6 0.92 -10.49 -3.09
CA LEU A 6 1.23 -11.29 -4.28
C LEU A 6 2.11 -12.51 -3.94
N LEU A 7 3.11 -12.32 -3.08
CA LEU A 7 3.93 -13.40 -2.53
C LEU A 7 3.07 -14.38 -1.71
N SER A 8 2.10 -13.85 -0.94
CA SER A 8 1.12 -14.66 -0.21
C SER A 8 0.22 -15.48 -1.14
N LEU A 9 -0.25 -14.91 -2.27
CA LEU A 9 -1.06 -15.65 -3.26
C LEU A 9 -0.21 -16.71 -3.96
N LYS A 10 1.00 -16.36 -4.43
CA LYS A 10 1.94 -17.31 -5.02
C LYS A 10 2.28 -18.45 -4.03
N ASN A 11 2.54 -18.12 -2.78
CA ASN A 11 2.84 -19.10 -1.75
C ASN A 11 1.64 -19.98 -1.44
N LYS A 12 0.42 -19.43 -1.40
CA LYS A 12 -0.80 -20.23 -1.22
C LYS A 12 -1.04 -21.18 -2.38
N ILE A 13 -0.88 -20.72 -3.63
CA ILE A 13 -1.01 -21.56 -4.82
C ILE A 13 0.08 -22.64 -4.82
N PHE A 14 1.33 -22.26 -4.53
CA PHE A 14 2.45 -23.20 -4.45
C PHE A 14 2.24 -24.26 -3.34
N LEU A 15 1.84 -23.84 -2.15
CA LEU A 15 1.58 -24.75 -1.02
C LEU A 15 0.41 -25.70 -1.32
N SER A 16 -0.64 -25.17 -1.96
CA SER A 16 -1.76 -25.98 -2.45
C SER A 16 -1.30 -26.99 -3.49
N TYR A 17 -0.45 -26.58 -4.43
CA TYR A 17 0.12 -27.48 -5.43
C TYR A 17 0.97 -28.60 -4.80
N VAL A 18 1.89 -28.24 -3.88
CA VAL A 18 2.73 -29.21 -3.18
C VAL A 18 1.89 -30.19 -2.37
N GLY A 19 0.89 -29.69 -1.62
CA GLY A 19 -0.03 -30.53 -0.85
C GLY A 19 -0.84 -31.49 -1.72
N LEU A 20 -1.31 -30.99 -2.85
CA LEU A 20 -2.03 -31.77 -3.83
C LEU A 20 -1.14 -32.85 -4.48
N CYS A 21 0.08 -32.53 -4.87
CA CYS A 21 1.04 -33.50 -5.43
C CYS A 21 1.39 -34.59 -4.41
N PHE A 22 1.62 -34.20 -3.16
CA PHE A 22 1.91 -35.14 -2.08
C PHE A 22 0.73 -36.10 -1.82
N GLY A 23 -0.49 -35.54 -1.76
CA GLY A 23 -1.72 -36.33 -1.64
C GLY A 23 -1.91 -37.34 -2.81
N LEU A 24 -1.61 -36.89 -4.02
CA LEU A 24 -1.68 -37.74 -5.23
C LEU A 24 -0.69 -38.91 -5.17
N VAL A 25 0.57 -38.63 -4.76
CA VAL A 25 1.61 -39.66 -4.60
C VAL A 25 1.20 -40.69 -3.57
N LEU A 26 0.67 -40.27 -2.42
CA LEU A 26 0.18 -41.17 -1.39
C LEU A 26 -1.00 -42.02 -1.88
N LEU A 27 -1.93 -41.40 -2.60
CA LEU A 27 -3.09 -42.09 -3.15
C LEU A 27 -2.64 -43.18 -4.14
N PHE A 28 -1.78 -42.85 -5.11
CA PHE A 28 -1.27 -43.83 -6.08
C PHE A 28 -0.50 -44.98 -5.38
N LYS A 29 0.36 -44.65 -4.43
CA LYS A 29 1.09 -45.71 -3.66
C LYS A 29 0.15 -46.68 -2.95
N ASN A 30 -0.94 -46.16 -2.37
CA ASN A 30 -1.94 -47.02 -1.74
C ASN A 30 -2.75 -47.81 -2.74
N LEU A 31 -3.12 -47.22 -3.87
CA LEU A 31 -3.84 -47.89 -4.97
C LEU A 31 -2.96 -48.96 -5.62
N ASP A 32 -1.66 -48.72 -5.81
CA ASP A 32 -0.70 -49.71 -6.32
C ASP A 32 -0.60 -50.90 -5.37
N TYR A 33 -0.48 -50.68 -4.05
CA TYR A 33 -0.47 -51.70 -3.06
C TYR A 33 -1.73 -52.56 -3.10
N ILE A 34 -2.91 -51.96 -3.10
CA ILE A 34 -4.21 -52.67 -3.13
C ILE A 34 -4.34 -53.44 -4.45
N TYR A 35 -3.93 -52.85 -5.56
CA TYR A 35 -4.06 -53.54 -6.86
C TYR A 35 -3.08 -54.70 -7.01
N TYR A 36 -1.79 -54.45 -6.85
CA TYR A 36 -0.77 -55.46 -7.15
C TYR A 36 -0.62 -56.54 -6.07
N ASP A 37 -0.80 -56.21 -4.80
CA ASP A 37 -0.62 -57.16 -3.73
C ASP A 37 -1.92 -57.90 -3.35
N ILE A 38 -3.11 -57.37 -3.67
CA ILE A 38 -4.38 -57.94 -3.30
C ILE A 38 -5.21 -58.38 -4.52
N LEU A 39 -5.54 -57.43 -5.42
CA LEU A 39 -6.51 -57.66 -6.48
C LEU A 39 -5.92 -58.45 -7.66
N ASP A 40 -4.72 -58.13 -8.14
CA ASP A 40 -4.14 -58.71 -9.33
C ASP A 40 -3.87 -60.22 -9.12
N PRO A 41 -3.35 -60.74 -8.00
CA PRO A 41 -3.24 -62.17 -7.74
C PRO A 41 -4.59 -62.89 -7.70
N MET A 42 -5.67 -62.22 -7.26
CA MET A 42 -7.02 -62.78 -7.28
C MET A 42 -7.63 -62.85 -8.68
N LEU A 43 -7.40 -61.81 -9.49
CA LEU A 43 -7.95 -61.71 -10.84
C LEU A 43 -7.17 -62.50 -11.88
N ASN A 44 -5.88 -62.70 -11.65
CA ASN A 44 -4.95 -63.36 -12.57
C ASN A 44 -4.10 -64.44 -11.88
N PRO A 45 -4.69 -65.47 -11.27
CA PRO A 45 -3.96 -66.44 -10.42
C PRO A 45 -2.89 -67.26 -11.13
N ASN A 46 -3.00 -67.34 -12.49
CA ASN A 46 -2.06 -68.12 -13.32
C ASN A 46 -0.97 -67.26 -13.99
N VAL A 47 -0.95 -65.97 -13.71
CA VAL A 47 0.00 -65.02 -14.33
C VAL A 47 1.03 -64.63 -13.30
N THR A 48 2.21 -65.25 -13.38
CA THR A 48 3.34 -64.95 -12.48
C THR A 48 4.24 -63.81 -12.95
N ASP A 49 4.11 -63.40 -14.21
CA ASP A 49 4.90 -62.33 -14.80
C ASP A 49 4.23 -60.96 -14.52
N ILE A 50 4.90 -60.14 -13.77
CA ILE A 50 4.46 -58.76 -13.41
C ILE A 50 4.29 -57.87 -14.68
N ASN A 51 5.00 -58.20 -15.77
CA ASN A 51 4.94 -57.46 -17.03
C ASN A 51 3.87 -58.02 -18.01
N ALA A 52 3.13 -59.06 -17.62
CA ALA A 52 2.10 -59.62 -18.51
C ALA A 52 0.96 -58.59 -18.74
N ASN A 53 0.59 -58.39 -20.03
CA ASN A 53 -0.51 -57.49 -20.43
C ASN A 53 -1.87 -58.18 -20.18
N THR A 54 -2.43 -58.06 -19.00
CA THR A 54 -3.77 -58.55 -18.70
C THR A 54 -4.81 -57.39 -18.81
N PRO A 55 -6.07 -57.68 -19.20
CA PRO A 55 -7.12 -56.67 -19.29
C PRO A 55 -7.34 -55.91 -17.97
N SER A 56 -7.19 -56.54 -16.85
CA SER A 56 -7.30 -55.95 -15.52
C SER A 56 -6.23 -54.85 -15.25
N ARG A 57 -5.01 -55.11 -15.72
CA ARG A 57 -3.90 -54.14 -15.58
C ARG A 57 -4.10 -52.92 -16.50
N TRP A 58 -4.65 -53.09 -17.66
CA TRP A 58 -5.06 -51.98 -18.49
C TRP A 58 -6.17 -51.18 -17.89
N GLY A 59 -7.16 -51.80 -17.26
CA GLY A 59 -8.24 -51.15 -16.50
C GLY A 59 -7.69 -50.29 -15.35
N TYR A 60 -6.74 -50.84 -14.59
CA TYR A 60 -6.05 -50.10 -13.53
C TYR A 60 -5.27 -48.88 -14.05
N PHE A 61 -4.54 -49.03 -15.15
CA PHE A 61 -3.82 -47.92 -15.80
C PHE A 61 -4.76 -46.77 -16.23
N ILE A 62 -5.89 -47.13 -16.86
CA ILE A 62 -6.92 -46.16 -17.26
C ILE A 62 -7.49 -45.45 -16.02
N LEU A 63 -7.78 -46.17 -14.93
CA LEU A 63 -8.27 -45.60 -13.69
C LEU A 63 -7.28 -44.56 -13.12
N ASN A 64 -5.99 -44.85 -13.10
CA ASN A 64 -4.95 -43.91 -12.65
C ASN A 64 -4.90 -42.65 -13.51
N ILE A 65 -5.02 -42.79 -14.85
CA ILE A 65 -5.14 -41.63 -15.75
C ILE A 65 -6.37 -40.79 -15.42
N LEU A 66 -7.53 -41.39 -15.20
CA LEU A 66 -8.76 -40.68 -14.87
C LEU A 66 -8.64 -39.91 -13.53
N ILE A 67 -8.05 -40.54 -12.52
CA ILE A 67 -7.76 -39.90 -11.23
C ILE A 67 -6.82 -38.71 -11.43
N PHE A 68 -5.77 -38.85 -12.21
CA PHE A 68 -4.83 -37.76 -12.49
C PHE A 68 -5.51 -36.60 -13.21
N VAL A 69 -6.33 -36.89 -14.22
CA VAL A 69 -7.09 -35.86 -14.96
C VAL A 69 -8.09 -35.15 -14.04
N ALA A 70 -8.83 -35.91 -13.23
CA ALA A 70 -9.79 -35.32 -12.26
C ALA A 70 -9.07 -34.38 -11.28
N PHE A 71 -7.88 -34.78 -10.83
CA PHE A 71 -7.05 -34.01 -9.94
C PHE A 71 -6.51 -32.72 -10.60
N ALA A 72 -6.02 -32.81 -11.82
CA ALA A 72 -5.58 -31.67 -12.62
C ALA A 72 -6.71 -30.65 -12.87
N LEU A 73 -7.92 -31.14 -13.14
CA LEU A 73 -9.09 -30.30 -13.31
C LEU A 73 -9.51 -29.60 -12.00
N ALA A 74 -9.46 -30.32 -10.89
CA ALA A 74 -9.74 -29.73 -9.56
C ALA A 74 -8.73 -28.62 -9.22
N PHE A 75 -7.44 -28.88 -9.44
CA PHE A 75 -6.39 -27.89 -9.23
C PHE A 75 -6.58 -26.65 -10.13
N TYR A 76 -6.84 -26.87 -11.42
CA TYR A 76 -7.12 -25.78 -12.36
C TYR A 76 -8.30 -24.91 -11.91
N ARG A 77 -9.40 -25.52 -11.45
CA ARG A 77 -10.57 -24.79 -10.94
C ARG A 77 -10.24 -23.99 -9.68
N LEU A 78 -9.51 -24.57 -8.74
CA LEU A 78 -9.13 -23.89 -7.50
C LEU A 78 -8.22 -22.68 -7.76
N THR A 79 -7.21 -22.85 -8.62
CA THR A 79 -6.27 -21.77 -8.95
C THR A 79 -6.95 -20.65 -9.74
N THR A 80 -7.77 -21.00 -10.72
CA THR A 80 -8.53 -20.02 -11.52
C THR A 80 -9.50 -19.22 -10.64
N LYS A 81 -10.19 -19.89 -9.70
CA LYS A 81 -11.07 -19.21 -8.73
C LYS A 81 -10.28 -18.25 -7.84
N ALA A 82 -9.13 -18.66 -7.33
CA ALA A 82 -8.29 -17.80 -6.48
C ALA A 82 -7.75 -16.57 -7.23
N ILE A 83 -7.31 -16.75 -8.48
CA ILE A 83 -6.85 -15.67 -9.34
C ILE A 83 -7.99 -14.69 -9.65
N LYS A 84 -9.17 -15.22 -10.00
CA LYS A 84 -10.36 -14.41 -10.31
C LYS A 84 -10.79 -13.57 -9.12
N GLN A 85 -10.87 -14.16 -7.93
CA GLN A 85 -11.23 -13.45 -6.70
C GLN A 85 -10.24 -12.31 -6.37
N GLU A 86 -8.94 -12.56 -6.53
CA GLU A 86 -7.93 -11.52 -6.31
C GLU A 86 -8.03 -10.40 -7.35
N SER A 87 -8.32 -10.73 -8.62
CA SER A 87 -8.53 -9.74 -9.68
C SER A 87 -9.77 -8.88 -9.43
N GLU A 88 -10.90 -9.49 -9.07
CA GLU A 88 -12.14 -8.80 -8.74
C GLU A 88 -11.96 -7.88 -7.53
N ARG A 89 -11.26 -8.36 -6.50
CA ARG A 89 -10.95 -7.55 -5.34
C ARG A 89 -10.12 -6.31 -5.69
N ARG A 90 -9.09 -6.47 -6.53
CA ARG A 90 -8.27 -5.34 -7.00
C ARG A 90 -9.08 -4.34 -7.81
N LEU A 91 -9.96 -4.83 -8.67
CA LEU A 91 -10.85 -3.96 -9.45
C LEU A 91 -11.80 -3.18 -8.54
N GLN A 92 -12.36 -3.82 -7.51
CA GLN A 92 -13.19 -3.15 -6.51
C GLN A 92 -12.40 -2.08 -5.73
N GLU A 93 -11.18 -2.40 -5.27
CA GLU A 93 -10.30 -1.43 -4.59
C GLU A 93 -10.01 -0.21 -5.50
N GLN A 94 -9.78 -0.43 -6.81
CA GLN A 94 -9.59 0.64 -7.79
C GLN A 94 -10.87 1.47 -8.02
N ASN A 95 -12.02 0.83 -8.13
CA ASN A 95 -13.30 1.54 -8.33
C ASN A 95 -13.66 2.40 -7.13
N LEU A 96 -13.44 1.91 -5.91
CA LEU A 96 -13.62 2.70 -4.68
C LEU A 96 -12.67 3.90 -4.65
N LEU A 97 -11.42 3.71 -5.09
CA LEU A 97 -10.44 4.77 -5.26
C LEU A 97 -10.96 5.87 -6.19
N TYR A 98 -11.41 5.51 -7.39
CA TYR A 98 -11.93 6.47 -8.36
C TYR A 98 -13.18 7.21 -7.86
N ALA A 99 -14.10 6.49 -7.18
CA ALA A 99 -15.29 7.10 -6.61
C ALA A 99 -14.96 8.13 -5.51
N ALA A 100 -14.00 7.83 -4.65
CA ALA A 100 -13.53 8.74 -3.60
C ALA A 100 -12.91 10.01 -4.21
N ILE A 101 -12.03 9.86 -5.23
CA ILE A 101 -11.41 10.97 -5.94
C ILE A 101 -12.46 11.88 -6.60
N ALA A 102 -13.40 11.27 -7.33
CA ALA A 102 -14.44 12.03 -8.02
C ALA A 102 -15.29 12.84 -7.02
N HIS A 103 -15.58 12.26 -5.85
CA HIS A 103 -16.30 12.95 -4.78
C HIS A 103 -15.50 14.14 -4.24
N ASP A 104 -14.22 13.92 -3.92
CA ASP A 104 -13.38 14.94 -3.27
C ASP A 104 -12.97 16.07 -4.23
N LEU A 105 -12.90 15.82 -5.54
CA LEU A 105 -12.74 16.84 -6.57
C LEU A 105 -14.04 17.62 -6.80
N LYS A 106 -15.20 16.97 -6.74
CA LYS A 106 -16.49 17.61 -7.00
C LYS A 106 -16.78 18.76 -6.04
N THR A 107 -16.43 18.62 -4.77
CA THR A 107 -16.71 19.63 -3.73
C THR A 107 -16.02 20.97 -4.00
N PRO A 108 -14.68 21.06 -4.13
CA PRO A 108 -14.01 22.32 -4.46
C PRO A 108 -14.40 22.85 -5.84
N MET A 109 -14.60 21.97 -6.83
CA MET A 109 -15.04 22.36 -8.17
C MET A 109 -16.42 23.04 -8.15
N THR A 110 -17.37 22.51 -7.37
CA THR A 110 -18.70 23.11 -7.20
C THR A 110 -18.60 24.48 -6.54
N SER A 111 -17.71 24.64 -5.54
CA SER A 111 -17.48 25.94 -4.89
C SER A 111 -16.88 26.95 -5.84
N VAL A 112 -15.83 26.58 -6.59
CA VAL A 112 -15.20 27.44 -7.61
C VAL A 112 -16.23 27.87 -8.66
N HIS A 113 -17.00 26.91 -9.19
CA HIS A 113 -18.04 27.21 -10.18
C HIS A 113 -19.11 28.16 -9.62
N GLY A 114 -19.58 27.92 -8.38
CA GLY A 114 -20.60 28.75 -7.73
C GLY A 114 -20.13 30.19 -7.52
N PHE A 115 -18.92 30.37 -6.97
CA PHE A 115 -18.34 31.71 -6.76
C PHE A 115 -18.05 32.44 -8.08
N ALA A 116 -17.46 31.75 -9.07
CA ALA A 116 -17.22 32.35 -10.39
C ALA A 116 -18.52 32.79 -11.07
N LYS A 117 -19.58 31.97 -10.96
CA LYS A 117 -20.91 32.33 -11.46
C LYS A 117 -21.49 33.54 -10.73
N ALA A 118 -21.41 33.60 -9.40
CA ALA A 118 -21.90 34.70 -8.58
C ALA A 118 -21.19 36.03 -8.96
N LEU A 119 -19.87 36.00 -9.19
CA LEU A 119 -19.10 37.11 -9.72
C LEU A 119 -19.61 37.56 -11.10
N SER A 120 -19.77 36.62 -12.04
CA SER A 120 -20.25 36.86 -13.38
C SER A 120 -21.66 37.45 -13.43
N ASP A 121 -22.54 37.01 -12.52
CA ASP A 121 -23.93 37.48 -12.39
C ASP A 121 -24.01 38.82 -11.63
N GLY A 122 -22.88 39.44 -11.22
CA GLY A 122 -22.86 40.69 -10.45
C GLY A 122 -23.51 40.62 -9.07
N LYS A 123 -23.60 39.42 -8.46
CA LYS A 123 -24.24 39.19 -7.17
C LYS A 123 -23.31 39.44 -5.98
N ILE A 124 -22.03 39.63 -6.24
CA ILE A 124 -21.01 39.89 -5.21
C ILE A 124 -20.73 41.39 -5.17
N ARG A 125 -20.73 41.96 -3.97
CA ARG A 125 -20.40 43.36 -3.73
C ARG A 125 -18.94 43.66 -4.13
N PRO A 126 -18.62 44.86 -4.63
CA PRO A 126 -17.26 45.18 -5.04
C PRO A 126 -16.20 45.01 -3.94
N ASP A 127 -16.57 45.28 -2.70
CA ASP A 127 -15.71 45.14 -1.51
C ASP A 127 -15.42 43.68 -1.14
N GLU A 128 -16.25 42.73 -1.53
CA GLU A 128 -16.11 41.29 -1.28
C GLU A 128 -15.43 40.55 -2.45
N GLN A 129 -15.27 41.15 -3.60
CA GLN A 129 -14.78 40.45 -4.79
C GLN A 129 -13.38 39.89 -4.62
N GLN A 130 -12.49 40.65 -3.95
CA GLN A 130 -11.12 40.19 -3.72
C GLN A 130 -11.08 38.93 -2.85
N GLU A 131 -11.87 38.86 -1.79
CA GLU A 131 -11.97 37.67 -0.92
C GLU A 131 -12.47 36.46 -1.72
N ILE A 132 -13.46 36.66 -2.58
CA ILE A 132 -13.99 35.58 -3.44
C ILE A 132 -12.94 35.11 -4.44
N PHE A 133 -12.15 36.00 -5.05
CA PHE A 133 -11.03 35.60 -5.91
C PHE A 133 -10.00 34.78 -5.15
N ASP A 134 -9.66 35.16 -3.92
CA ASP A 134 -8.73 34.42 -3.07
C ASP A 134 -9.26 33.03 -2.70
N ILE A 135 -10.57 32.92 -2.44
CA ILE A 135 -11.23 31.62 -2.23
C ILE A 135 -11.14 30.74 -3.48
N ILE A 136 -11.46 31.28 -4.67
CA ILE A 136 -11.38 30.56 -5.94
C ILE A 136 -9.94 30.08 -6.16
N TYR A 137 -8.96 30.95 -5.97
CA TYR A 137 -7.54 30.64 -6.15
C TYR A 137 -7.09 29.53 -5.22
N ARG A 138 -7.38 29.63 -3.90
CA ARG A 138 -7.04 28.58 -2.93
C ARG A 138 -7.69 27.23 -3.26
N LYS A 139 -8.98 27.23 -3.66
CA LYS A 139 -9.68 25.99 -4.04
C LYS A 139 -9.13 25.38 -5.33
N SER A 140 -8.75 26.21 -6.31
CA SER A 140 -8.11 25.75 -7.55
C SER A 140 -6.74 25.13 -7.29
N ASN A 141 -5.92 25.74 -6.42
CA ASN A 141 -4.64 25.17 -6.02
C ASN A 141 -4.82 23.84 -5.29
N SER A 142 -5.76 23.75 -4.36
CA SER A 142 -6.08 22.49 -3.65
C SER A 142 -6.49 21.38 -4.61
N MET A 143 -7.27 21.66 -5.67
CA MET A 143 -7.60 20.68 -6.71
C MET A 143 -6.36 20.24 -7.50
N ASN A 144 -5.49 21.20 -7.87
CA ASN A 144 -4.26 20.88 -8.58
C ASN A 144 -3.34 19.97 -7.76
N ASP A 145 -3.17 20.25 -6.46
CA ASP A 145 -2.38 19.42 -5.54
C ASP A 145 -2.98 18.01 -5.41
N MET A 146 -4.31 17.90 -5.37
CA MET A 146 -5.00 16.61 -5.34
C MET A 146 -4.73 15.79 -6.61
N VAL A 147 -4.85 16.44 -7.80
CA VAL A 147 -4.58 15.79 -9.09
C VAL A 147 -3.12 15.34 -9.17
N ASN A 148 -2.17 16.19 -8.76
CA ASN A 148 -0.75 15.85 -8.73
C ASN A 148 -0.48 14.66 -7.80
N THR A 149 -1.04 14.67 -6.59
CA THR A 149 -0.89 13.56 -5.63
C THR A 149 -1.47 12.25 -6.16
N LEU A 150 -2.61 12.32 -6.86
CA LEU A 150 -3.21 11.16 -7.51
C LEU A 150 -2.33 10.61 -8.64
N PHE A 151 -1.82 11.51 -9.49
CA PHE A 151 -0.92 11.13 -10.59
C PHE A 151 0.32 10.42 -10.05
N ASP A 152 0.90 10.93 -8.99
CA ASP A 152 2.05 10.33 -8.33
C ASP A 152 1.72 8.99 -7.68
N TYR A 153 0.56 8.89 -7.02
CA TYR A 153 0.08 7.61 -6.49
C TYR A 153 -0.09 6.56 -7.60
N ALA A 154 -0.65 6.95 -8.75
CA ALA A 154 -0.81 6.08 -9.90
C ALA A 154 0.55 5.67 -10.49
N LYS A 155 1.45 6.64 -10.73
CA LYS A 155 2.81 6.45 -11.24
C LYS A 155 3.61 5.48 -10.38
N LEU A 156 3.63 5.70 -9.06
CA LEU A 156 4.27 4.79 -8.09
C LEU A 156 3.64 3.41 -8.05
N GLY A 157 2.41 3.23 -8.51
CA GLY A 157 1.72 1.95 -8.60
C GLY A 157 2.07 1.11 -9.83
N THR A 158 2.73 1.69 -10.84
CA THR A 158 3.06 0.99 -12.09
C THR A 158 4.33 0.15 -11.97
N ASP A 159 4.35 -1.02 -12.60
CA ASP A 159 5.54 -1.90 -12.56
C ASP A 159 6.71 -1.33 -13.42
N GLY A 160 6.41 -0.38 -14.33
CA GLY A 160 7.40 0.28 -15.19
C GLY A 160 8.12 1.47 -14.53
N TYR A 161 7.62 1.99 -13.42
CA TYR A 161 8.27 3.11 -12.74
C TYR A 161 9.53 2.64 -11.99
N LYS A 162 10.66 3.27 -12.29
CA LYS A 162 11.94 3.03 -11.59
C LYS A 162 12.39 4.34 -10.96
N PRO A 163 12.70 4.37 -9.64
CA PRO A 163 13.29 5.53 -9.00
C PRO A 163 14.68 5.82 -9.59
N VAL A 164 15.04 7.08 -9.66
CA VAL A 164 16.40 7.52 -10.06
C VAL A 164 17.28 7.53 -8.80
N LEU A 165 17.94 6.39 -8.56
CA LEU A 165 18.75 6.21 -7.35
C LEU A 165 20.07 6.98 -7.44
N ALA A 166 20.42 7.70 -6.37
CA ALA A 166 21.69 8.38 -6.15
C ALA A 166 22.07 8.28 -4.66
N GLU A 167 23.34 8.53 -4.36
CA GLU A 167 23.78 8.70 -2.98
C GLU A 167 23.22 10.02 -2.43
N VAL A 168 22.42 9.94 -1.37
CA VAL A 168 21.73 11.09 -0.75
C VAL A 168 22.02 11.09 0.74
N ASP A 169 22.49 12.22 1.25
CA ASP A 169 22.58 12.47 2.68
C ASP A 169 21.21 12.79 3.25
N ILE A 170 20.69 11.87 4.05
CA ILE A 170 19.36 11.98 4.67
C ILE A 170 19.32 13.08 5.73
N CYS A 171 20.42 13.33 6.44
CA CYS A 171 20.48 14.41 7.42
C CYS A 171 20.28 15.77 6.75
N SER A 172 20.99 16.02 5.65
CA SER A 172 20.84 17.24 4.86
C SER A 172 19.46 17.37 4.23
N LEU A 173 18.89 16.27 3.71
CA LEU A 173 17.57 16.27 3.10
C LEU A 173 16.47 16.61 4.14
N VAL A 174 16.52 16.04 5.34
CA VAL A 174 15.53 16.31 6.40
C VAL A 174 15.65 17.75 6.90
N ARG A 175 16.88 18.28 7.08
CA ARG A 175 17.09 19.71 7.42
C ARG A 175 16.54 20.65 6.32
N GLU A 176 16.75 20.32 5.03
CA GLU A 176 16.20 21.08 3.91
C GLU A 176 14.66 21.15 3.99
N VAL A 177 14.00 20.02 4.24
CA VAL A 177 12.53 19.98 4.37
C VAL A 177 12.03 20.76 5.60
N ILE A 178 12.70 20.64 6.74
CA ILE A 178 12.36 21.43 7.95
C ILE A 178 12.48 22.93 7.67
N ALA A 179 13.58 23.36 7.05
CA ALA A 179 13.83 24.76 6.74
C ALA A 179 12.77 25.34 5.78
N GLU A 180 12.32 24.56 4.79
CA GLU A 180 11.27 24.97 3.86
C GLU A 180 9.90 25.14 4.51
N ASN A 181 9.64 24.45 5.63
CA ASN A 181 8.36 24.50 6.35
C ASN A 181 8.45 25.28 7.69
N TYR A 182 9.56 25.97 7.94
CA TYR A 182 9.82 26.59 9.25
C TYR A 182 8.80 27.69 9.60
N CYS A 183 8.44 28.53 8.61
CA CYS A 183 7.43 29.56 8.81
C CYS A 183 6.05 29.00 9.17
N ASP A 184 5.67 27.85 8.55
CA ASP A 184 4.40 27.22 8.88
C ASP A 184 4.38 26.70 10.33
N PHE A 185 5.51 26.21 10.87
CA PHE A 185 5.62 25.83 12.28
C PHE A 185 5.48 27.04 13.20
N GLU A 186 6.10 28.19 12.88
CA GLU A 186 5.97 29.42 13.64
C GLU A 186 4.53 29.96 13.61
N ASP A 187 3.90 29.98 12.43
CA ASP A 187 2.53 30.46 12.25
C ASP A 187 1.50 29.65 13.06
N HIS A 188 1.74 28.33 13.24
CA HIS A 188 0.92 27.44 14.06
C HIS A 188 1.39 27.32 15.51
N GLY A 189 2.42 28.08 15.91
CA GLY A 189 2.97 28.07 17.27
C GLY A 189 3.52 26.72 17.73
N ILE A 190 4.04 25.91 16.80
CA ILE A 190 4.54 24.56 17.09
C ILE A 190 5.95 24.63 17.66
N GLU A 191 6.14 24.03 18.83
CA GLU A 191 7.45 23.85 19.46
C GLU A 191 8.16 22.65 18.81
N LEU A 192 9.19 22.95 17.99
CA LEU A 192 9.92 21.93 17.19
C LEU A 192 11.26 21.58 17.84
N ASP A 193 11.43 20.32 18.26
CA ASP A 193 12.68 19.70 18.69
C ASP A 193 13.35 18.98 17.51
N ILE A 194 14.62 19.32 17.21
CA ILE A 194 15.38 18.77 16.07
C ILE A 194 16.60 18.04 16.61
N ASP A 195 16.64 16.72 16.37
CA ASP A 195 17.74 15.84 16.78
C ASP A 195 18.33 15.13 15.53
N ILE A 196 19.14 15.86 14.77
CA ILE A 196 19.76 15.38 13.53
C ILE A 196 21.28 15.48 13.65
N PRO A 197 22.03 14.37 13.54
CA PRO A 197 23.47 14.37 13.67
C PRO A 197 24.16 15.21 12.59
N GLU A 198 25.29 15.84 12.97
CA GLU A 198 26.16 16.57 12.02
C GLU A 198 26.78 15.63 10.96
N THR A 199 27.04 14.39 11.36
CA THR A 199 27.60 13.38 10.46
C THR A 199 26.57 12.96 9.42
N ALA A 200 26.96 12.98 8.14
CA ALA A 200 26.12 12.55 7.04
C ALA A 200 25.73 11.06 7.16
N ILE A 201 24.46 10.77 6.96
CA ILE A 201 23.93 9.40 6.83
C ILE A 201 23.49 9.24 5.38
N THR A 202 24.36 8.61 4.59
CA THR A 202 24.17 8.48 3.13
C THR A 202 23.53 7.15 2.78
N ILE A 203 22.47 7.20 1.97
CA ILE A 203 21.80 6.02 1.41
C ILE A 203 21.60 6.18 -0.10
N ASN A 204 21.43 5.06 -0.80
CA ASN A 204 21.13 5.07 -2.23
C ASN A 204 19.61 5.17 -2.44
N THR A 205 19.12 6.36 -2.81
CA THR A 205 17.70 6.68 -2.91
C THR A 205 17.41 7.72 -3.99
N ASP A 206 16.14 7.85 -4.41
CA ASP A 206 15.69 8.97 -5.25
C ASP A 206 15.43 10.19 -4.34
N LYS A 207 16.30 11.24 -4.48
CA LYS A 207 16.24 12.45 -3.65
C LYS A 207 14.86 13.11 -3.72
N THR A 208 14.28 13.22 -4.91
CA THR A 208 12.99 13.92 -5.13
C THR A 208 11.85 13.17 -4.45
N GLU A 209 11.77 11.86 -4.64
CA GLU A 209 10.72 11.04 -4.03
C GLU A 209 10.88 10.97 -2.50
N MET A 210 12.12 10.88 -2.01
CA MET A 210 12.39 10.85 -0.56
C MET A 210 12.06 12.19 0.09
N LYS A 211 12.49 13.32 -0.52
CA LYS A 211 12.12 14.65 -0.06
C LYS A 211 10.61 14.80 0.07
N ARG A 212 9.87 14.37 -0.94
CA ARG A 212 8.42 14.41 -0.95
C ARG A 212 7.80 13.55 0.16
N ALA A 213 8.34 12.33 0.38
CA ALA A 213 7.87 11.46 1.46
C ALA A 213 8.03 12.11 2.84
N VAL A 214 9.19 12.74 3.09
CA VAL A 214 9.47 13.46 4.32
C VAL A 214 8.59 14.71 4.44
N THR A 215 8.46 15.51 3.36
CA THR A 215 7.58 16.69 3.35
C THR A 215 6.13 16.33 3.69
N ASN A 216 5.59 15.24 3.14
CA ASN A 216 4.23 14.81 3.49
C ASN A 216 4.06 14.54 4.99
N LEU A 217 5.05 13.98 5.67
CA LEU A 217 4.97 13.74 7.11
C LEU A 217 5.12 15.03 7.92
N ILE A 218 6.03 15.93 7.51
CA ILE A 218 6.25 17.23 8.14
C ILE A 218 4.99 18.10 8.02
N VAL A 219 4.40 18.18 6.83
CA VAL A 219 3.17 18.93 6.56
C VAL A 219 1.99 18.40 7.38
N ASN A 220 1.93 17.09 7.63
CA ASN A 220 0.89 16.50 8.47
C ASN A 220 0.92 17.03 9.90
N ILE A 221 2.08 17.46 10.43
CA ILE A 221 2.19 17.98 11.79
C ILE A 221 1.32 19.23 11.98
N TYR A 222 1.38 20.19 11.05
CA TYR A 222 0.62 21.45 11.20
C TYR A 222 -0.74 21.44 10.50
N LYS A 223 -0.98 20.55 9.53
CA LYS A 223 -2.28 20.47 8.85
C LYS A 223 -3.34 19.66 9.59
N HIS A 224 -2.93 18.71 10.41
CA HIS A 224 -3.82 17.74 11.04
C HIS A 224 -3.81 17.75 12.56
N ASN A 225 -3.18 18.73 13.15
CA ASN A 225 -3.16 18.89 14.59
C ASN A 225 -3.60 20.31 15.00
N PRO A 226 -4.02 20.54 16.24
CA PRO A 226 -4.24 21.89 16.78
C PRO A 226 -2.96 22.72 16.80
N ASP A 227 -3.11 24.05 16.86
CA ASP A 227 -1.99 24.96 17.08
C ASP A 227 -1.36 24.77 18.48
N GLY A 228 -0.06 25.11 18.60
CA GLY A 228 0.65 25.09 19.87
C GLY A 228 1.08 23.70 20.35
N ILE A 229 1.11 22.70 19.50
CA ILE A 229 1.62 21.36 19.86
C ILE A 229 3.14 21.31 19.87
N ARG A 230 3.69 20.24 20.47
CA ARG A 230 5.11 19.90 20.35
C ARG A 230 5.33 18.88 19.25
N ALA A 231 6.41 19.07 18.50
CA ALA A 231 6.85 18.13 17.49
C ALA A 231 8.34 17.80 17.63
N LYS A 232 8.75 16.60 17.25
CA LYS A 232 10.15 16.19 17.26
C LYS A 232 10.49 15.52 15.94
N VAL A 233 11.61 15.94 15.34
CA VAL A 233 12.16 15.30 14.14
C VAL A 233 13.56 14.81 14.45
N SER A 234 13.83 13.54 14.29
CA SER A 234 15.15 12.96 14.52
C SER A 234 15.59 12.06 13.39
N VAL A 235 16.91 12.00 13.16
CA VAL A 235 17.55 11.09 12.22
C VAL A 235 18.65 10.33 12.95
N ALA A 236 18.73 9.04 12.75
CA ALA A 236 19.76 8.19 13.35
C ALA A 236 20.23 7.11 12.37
N ASP A 237 21.48 6.67 12.54
CA ASP A 237 21.98 5.44 11.94
C ASP A 237 21.71 4.26 12.88
N ASP A 238 21.01 3.27 12.39
CA ASP A 238 20.79 2.01 13.08
C ASP A 238 21.38 0.85 12.26
N ASN A 239 22.65 0.54 12.55
CA ASN A 239 23.41 -0.53 11.90
C ASN A 239 23.49 -0.37 10.36
N GLY A 240 23.80 0.82 9.87
CA GLY A 240 23.91 1.13 8.45
C GLY A 240 22.57 1.37 7.76
N LYS A 241 21.50 1.59 8.54
CA LYS A 241 20.18 1.98 8.06
C LYS A 241 19.80 3.35 8.57
N ALA A 242 19.41 4.23 7.67
CA ALA A 242 18.88 5.52 8.06
C ALA A 242 17.48 5.35 8.68
N VAL A 243 17.30 5.89 9.88
CA VAL A 243 16.01 5.91 10.58
C VAL A 243 15.59 7.35 10.80
N ILE A 244 14.46 7.74 10.20
CA ILE A 244 13.84 9.05 10.40
C ILE A 244 12.65 8.86 11.32
N ARG A 245 12.56 9.65 12.40
CA ARG A 245 11.42 9.66 13.32
C ARG A 245 10.81 11.05 13.36
N ILE A 246 9.50 11.11 13.21
CA ILE A 246 8.71 12.33 13.23
C ILE A 246 7.58 12.08 14.21
N ALA A 247 7.64 12.75 15.38
CA ALA A 247 6.69 12.63 16.45
C ALA A 247 5.95 13.95 16.68
N ASP A 248 4.70 13.88 17.13
CA ASP A 248 3.92 15.05 17.55
C ASP A 248 3.04 14.73 18.77
N SER A 249 2.65 15.78 19.49
CA SER A 249 1.78 15.71 20.67
C SER A 249 0.33 16.05 20.37
N GLY A 250 -0.06 16.05 19.09
CA GLY A 250 -1.42 16.32 18.66
C GLY A 250 -2.39 15.17 18.90
N ASP A 251 -3.47 15.11 18.13
CA ASP A 251 -4.50 14.09 18.27
C ASP A 251 -3.96 12.68 18.03
N SER A 252 -4.52 11.70 18.76
CA SER A 252 -4.18 10.30 18.60
C SER A 252 -4.74 9.73 17.29
N LEU A 253 -4.05 8.75 16.72
CA LEU A 253 -4.54 8.08 15.51
C LEU A 253 -5.73 7.14 15.84
N PRO A 254 -6.67 6.96 14.89
CA PRO A 254 -7.81 6.08 15.09
C PRO A 254 -7.34 4.62 15.26
N GLU A 255 -7.87 3.93 16.27
CA GLU A 255 -7.53 2.53 16.54
C GLU A 255 -8.08 1.60 15.45
N GLY A 256 -7.30 0.59 15.11
CA GLY A 256 -7.71 -0.47 14.17
C GLY A 256 -7.75 -0.07 12.69
N VAL A 257 -7.37 1.16 12.35
CA VAL A 257 -7.35 1.67 10.97
C VAL A 257 -5.93 1.71 10.42
N ASP A 258 -5.68 1.16 9.22
CA ASP A 258 -4.40 1.37 8.53
C ASP A 258 -4.40 2.76 7.87
N ILE A 259 -3.84 3.74 8.57
CA ILE A 259 -3.73 5.14 8.09
C ILE A 259 -2.91 5.31 6.81
N PHE A 260 -2.17 4.30 6.40
CA PHE A 260 -1.43 4.28 5.14
C PHE A 260 -2.25 3.72 3.95
N GLU A 261 -3.47 3.26 4.18
CA GLU A 261 -4.38 2.95 3.07
C GLU A 261 -4.90 4.27 2.45
N PRO A 262 -5.12 4.31 1.13
CA PRO A 262 -5.59 5.52 0.45
C PRO A 262 -6.95 5.97 0.99
N PHE A 263 -7.15 7.30 1.09
CA PHE A 263 -8.40 7.97 1.52
C PHE A 263 -8.83 7.70 2.96
N VAL A 264 -7.96 7.19 3.79
CA VAL A 264 -8.18 7.18 5.23
C VAL A 264 -7.95 8.59 5.74
N THR A 265 -8.99 9.17 6.33
CA THR A 265 -8.98 10.46 7.03
C THR A 265 -9.56 10.24 8.41
N GLU A 266 -9.12 11.03 9.40
CA GLU A 266 -9.50 10.88 10.81
C GLU A 266 -11.01 11.08 11.05
N ASN A 267 -11.69 11.82 10.19
CA ASN A 267 -13.13 12.06 10.32
C ASN A 267 -13.92 11.27 9.27
N THR A 268 -14.75 10.34 9.72
CA THR A 268 -15.85 9.75 8.94
C THR A 268 -16.86 10.78 8.42
N ALA A 269 -16.93 11.96 9.04
CA ALA A 269 -17.57 13.16 8.51
C ALA A 269 -16.51 13.98 7.79
N ARG A 270 -16.33 13.73 6.48
CA ARG A 270 -15.46 14.50 5.56
C ARG A 270 -15.77 16.00 5.66
N THR A 271 -15.13 16.68 6.58
CA THR A 271 -15.21 18.12 6.68
C THR A 271 -14.35 18.73 5.57
N VAL A 272 -14.95 19.61 4.80
CA VAL A 272 -14.32 20.33 3.69
C VAL A 272 -13.08 21.08 4.19
N GLY A 273 -11.87 20.63 3.78
CA GLY A 273 -10.62 21.30 4.15
C GLY A 273 -9.47 20.39 4.62
N HIS A 274 -9.75 19.17 5.03
CA HIS A 274 -8.71 18.22 5.45
C HIS A 274 -8.32 17.32 4.29
N GLY A 275 -7.00 17.17 4.06
CA GLY A 275 -6.32 16.60 2.92
C GLY A 275 -6.95 15.37 2.23
N THR A 276 -6.39 14.99 1.10
CA THR A 276 -6.91 13.93 0.21
C THR A 276 -6.88 12.51 0.81
N GLY A 277 -6.28 12.31 1.99
CA GLY A 277 -5.99 10.99 2.52
C GLY A 277 -5.01 10.15 1.66
N LEU A 278 -4.35 10.78 0.68
CA LEU A 278 -3.38 10.12 -0.20
C LEU A 278 -1.93 10.32 0.24
N GLY A 279 -1.62 11.35 1.02
CA GLY A 279 -0.25 11.71 1.38
C GLY A 279 0.50 10.56 2.06
N LEU A 280 -0.09 9.96 3.09
CA LEU A 280 0.51 8.81 3.79
C LEU A 280 0.61 7.56 2.90
N ALA A 281 -0.36 7.32 2.03
CA ALA A 281 -0.34 6.22 1.08
C ALA A 281 0.78 6.38 0.02
N VAL A 282 1.01 7.62 -0.46
CA VAL A 282 2.13 7.96 -1.34
C VAL A 282 3.46 7.76 -0.60
N THR A 283 3.58 8.30 0.61
CA THR A 283 4.78 8.13 1.45
C THR A 283 5.12 6.65 1.63
N LYS A 284 4.16 5.81 2.02
CA LYS A 284 4.37 4.36 2.16
C LYS A 284 4.86 3.72 0.86
N ARG A 285 4.29 4.07 -0.28
CA ARG A 285 4.73 3.55 -1.58
C ARG A 285 6.14 3.97 -1.95
N VAL A 286 6.49 5.23 -1.71
CA VAL A 286 7.86 5.73 -1.92
C VAL A 286 8.83 4.91 -1.07
N ILE A 287 8.61 4.82 0.23
CA ILE A 287 9.51 4.11 1.15
C ILE A 287 9.64 2.62 0.78
N GLU A 288 8.51 1.93 0.50
CA GLU A 288 8.52 0.52 0.11
C GLU A 288 9.26 0.28 -1.22
N ARG A 289 9.22 1.22 -2.17
CA ARG A 289 9.95 1.12 -3.44
C ARG A 289 11.46 1.28 -3.28
N HIS A 290 11.88 1.99 -2.25
CA HIS A 290 13.29 2.13 -1.87
C HIS A 290 13.77 1.01 -0.92
N GLY A 291 12.96 -0.06 -0.73
CA GLY A 291 13.30 -1.20 0.13
C GLY A 291 13.15 -0.93 1.63
N GLY A 292 12.67 0.26 1.99
CA GLY A 292 12.44 0.67 3.38
C GLY A 292 11.10 0.22 3.93
N LYS A 293 10.84 0.65 5.17
CA LYS A 293 9.57 0.45 5.88
C LYS A 293 9.14 1.75 6.52
N ILE A 294 7.83 2.00 6.54
CA ILE A 294 7.20 3.06 7.33
C ILE A 294 6.14 2.44 8.22
N TYR A 295 6.06 2.90 9.45
CA TYR A 295 5.08 2.47 10.45
C TYR A 295 4.90 3.55 11.51
N VAL A 296 3.90 3.37 12.36
CA VAL A 296 3.67 4.23 13.52
C VAL A 296 4.03 3.47 14.78
N GLU A 297 4.72 4.13 15.69
CA GLU A 297 4.99 3.68 17.04
C GLU A 297 4.22 4.55 18.05
N THR A 298 3.87 3.95 19.18
CA THR A 298 3.42 4.73 20.34
C THR A 298 4.60 5.55 20.84
N ALA A 299 4.45 6.87 20.86
CA ALA A 299 5.52 7.75 21.25
C ALA A 299 5.79 7.69 22.77
N ALA A 300 6.98 8.14 23.19
CA ALA A 300 7.31 8.32 24.59
C ALA A 300 6.42 9.42 25.22
N ALA A 301 6.36 9.48 26.55
CA ALA A 301 5.40 10.22 27.40
C ALA A 301 4.99 11.66 26.97
N ASP A 302 5.78 12.33 26.13
CA ASP A 302 5.54 13.71 25.69
C ASP A 302 4.87 13.84 24.32
N TYR A 303 4.73 12.76 23.57
CA TYR A 303 4.17 12.73 22.21
C TYR A 303 3.07 11.68 22.12
N THR A 304 2.08 11.91 21.28
CA THR A 304 0.93 10.99 21.11
C THR A 304 1.18 9.95 20.02
N LYS A 305 1.91 10.33 18.98
CA LYS A 305 2.21 9.45 17.84
C LYS A 305 3.61 9.72 17.27
N MET A 306 4.22 8.70 16.68
CA MET A 306 5.53 8.80 16.04
C MET A 306 5.54 8.00 14.74
N PHE A 307 5.75 8.67 13.63
CA PHE A 307 6.02 8.05 12.33
C PHE A 307 7.49 7.67 12.24
N VAL A 308 7.77 6.43 11.88
CA VAL A 308 9.13 5.90 11.73
C VAL A 308 9.35 5.41 10.31
N ILE A 309 10.34 6.00 9.64
CA ILE A 309 10.86 5.52 8.35
C ILE A 309 12.18 4.82 8.60
N ARG A 310 12.36 3.63 8.08
CA ARG A 310 13.60 2.86 8.14
C ARG A 310 14.02 2.45 6.72
N LEU A 311 15.19 2.92 6.29
CA LEU A 311 15.73 2.77 4.93
C LEU A 311 17.01 1.92 4.92
#